data_01550911f8843580318253d6b4163eec
#
_entry.id   01550911f8843580318253d6b4163eec
#
_cell.length_a   1.000
_cell.length_b   1.000
_cell.length_c   1.000
_cell.angle_alpha   90.00
_cell.angle_beta   90.00
_cell.angle_gamma   90.00
#
_symmetry.space_group_name_H-M   'P 1'
#
loop_
_entity.id
_entity.type
_entity.pdbx_description
1 polymer ?
#
loop_
_entity_poly.entity_id
_entity_poly.type
_entity_poly.pdbx_seq_one_letter_code
_entity_poly.pdbx_strand_id
1 'polypeptide(L)'
;MERHCFMKVRILWLIAFLLFTVQLSAQQKVTVKGKITDEHNEPVIGANIMEKGTTNGVISDFDGFFTLNVSSGATLVVSYIGFAQQEIPVKDKRDFVIRLAEDSETLNEVVVIGYGSARKRDLTGAVMQVKSAQLENESPSSMQDLLRAN
;
A
#
# COMPACT_ATOMS: atom_id res chain seq x y z
N MET A 1 -3.10 -2.73 67.09
CA MET A 1 -3.66 -3.66 66.05
C MET A 1 -3.65 -3.12 64.63
N GLU A 2 -3.44 -1.83 64.41
CA GLU A 2 -3.56 -1.21 63.06
C GLU A 2 -2.37 -1.39 62.13
N ARG A 3 -1.17 -1.55 62.64
CA ARG A 3 0.07 -1.64 61.83
C ARG A 3 0.14 -2.85 60.90
N HIS A 4 -0.48 -3.95 61.28
CA HIS A 4 -0.50 -5.19 60.47
C HIS A 4 -1.48 -5.10 59.29
N CYS A 5 -2.51 -4.26 59.38
CA CYS A 5 -3.48 -4.08 58.29
C CYS A 5 -2.82 -3.28 57.15
N PHE A 6 -2.12 -2.18 57.45
CA PHE A 6 -1.40 -1.39 56.43
C PHE A 6 -0.28 -2.15 55.76
N MET A 7 0.37 -3.03 56.46
CA MET A 7 1.45 -3.85 55.92
C MET A 7 0.91 -4.91 54.95
N LYS A 8 -0.22 -5.52 55.25
CA LYS A 8 -0.90 -6.48 54.37
C LYS A 8 -1.41 -5.80 53.07
N VAL A 9 -1.96 -4.58 53.17
CA VAL A 9 -2.41 -3.81 52.03
C VAL A 9 -1.24 -3.42 51.13
N ARG A 10 -0.10 -2.99 51.69
CA ARG A 10 1.12 -2.69 50.89
C ARG A 10 1.67 -3.91 50.19
N ILE A 11 1.67 -5.06 50.84
CA ILE A 11 2.11 -6.32 50.22
C ILE A 11 1.15 -6.72 49.09
N LEU A 12 -0.16 -6.55 49.25
CA LEU A 12 -1.16 -6.81 48.21
C LEU A 12 -0.95 -5.93 46.98
N TRP A 13 -0.64 -4.64 47.18
CA TRP A 13 -0.33 -3.71 46.10
C TRP A 13 0.95 -4.04 45.37
N LEU A 14 1.98 -4.51 46.07
CA LEU A 14 3.25 -4.95 45.50
C LEU A 14 3.05 -6.23 44.64
N ILE A 15 2.24 -7.17 45.13
CA ILE A 15 1.90 -8.40 44.37
C ILE A 15 1.09 -8.04 43.12
N ALA A 16 0.09 -7.15 43.23
CA ALA A 16 -0.70 -6.68 42.09
C ALA A 16 0.17 -5.97 41.06
N PHE A 17 1.12 -5.14 41.48
CA PHE A 17 2.08 -4.47 40.62
C PHE A 17 3.03 -5.46 39.93
N LEU A 18 3.51 -6.46 40.65
CA LEU A 18 4.35 -7.53 40.10
C LEU A 18 3.61 -8.39 39.08
N LEU A 19 2.34 -8.72 39.31
CA LEU A 19 1.50 -9.46 38.36
C LEU A 19 1.21 -8.64 37.08
N PHE A 20 1.09 -7.32 37.21
CA PHE A 20 0.87 -6.42 36.07
C PHE A 20 2.09 -6.35 35.13
N THR A 21 3.31 -6.47 35.67
CA THR A 21 4.55 -6.40 34.85
C THR A 21 4.78 -7.64 33.99
N VAL A 22 4.21 -8.81 34.34
CA VAL A 22 4.41 -10.07 33.61
C VAL A 22 3.63 -10.09 32.28
N GLN A 23 2.63 -9.25 32.09
CA GLN A 23 1.81 -9.22 30.86
C GLN A 23 2.53 -8.55 29.65
N LEU A 24 3.66 -7.87 29.85
CA LEU A 24 4.34 -7.08 28.80
C LEU A 24 5.26 -7.89 27.87
N SER A 25 5.49 -9.18 28.11
CA SER A 25 6.57 -9.92 27.46
C SER A 25 6.16 -10.89 26.35
N ALA A 26 4.90 -10.93 25.92
CA ALA A 26 4.38 -12.02 25.08
C ALA A 26 4.17 -11.66 23.60
N GLN A 27 4.86 -10.67 23.04
CA GLN A 27 4.87 -10.50 21.58
C GLN A 27 5.95 -11.40 20.98
N GLN A 28 5.59 -12.66 20.79
CA GLN A 28 6.45 -13.63 20.12
C GLN A 28 6.59 -13.25 18.65
N LYS A 29 7.78 -12.81 18.22
CA LYS A 29 8.07 -12.53 16.82
C LYS A 29 8.36 -13.82 16.08
N VAL A 30 7.82 -13.94 14.88
CA VAL A 30 7.99 -15.06 13.98
C VAL A 30 8.64 -14.57 12.70
N THR A 31 9.68 -15.25 12.24
CA THR A 31 10.30 -14.98 10.94
C THR A 31 9.47 -15.64 9.85
N VAL A 32 8.95 -14.85 8.94
CA VAL A 32 8.26 -15.30 7.72
C VAL A 32 9.14 -15.05 6.51
N LYS A 33 9.08 -15.97 5.57
CA LYS A 33 9.78 -15.90 4.28
C LYS A 33 8.79 -16.15 3.17
N GLY A 34 9.08 -15.66 1.99
CA GLY A 34 8.22 -15.96 0.86
C GLY A 34 8.78 -15.48 -0.46
N LYS A 35 8.08 -15.87 -1.53
CA LYS A 35 8.33 -15.42 -2.88
C LYS A 35 7.07 -14.76 -3.43
N ILE A 36 7.25 -13.62 -4.09
CA ILE A 36 6.20 -12.86 -4.75
C ILE A 36 6.37 -13.04 -6.25
N THR A 37 5.29 -13.43 -6.92
CA THR A 37 5.23 -13.59 -8.37
C THR A 37 3.98 -12.92 -8.91
N ASP A 38 3.99 -12.61 -10.18
CA ASP A 38 2.81 -12.20 -10.94
C ASP A 38 1.99 -13.40 -11.44
N GLU A 39 0.99 -13.15 -12.29
CA GLU A 39 0.15 -14.19 -12.89
C GLU A 39 0.92 -15.09 -13.87
N HIS A 40 2.03 -14.61 -14.43
CA HIS A 40 2.90 -15.34 -15.36
C HIS A 40 4.01 -16.14 -14.65
N ASN A 41 4.02 -16.15 -13.29
CA ASN A 41 5.05 -16.69 -12.42
C ASN A 41 6.40 -15.96 -12.51
N GLU A 42 6.43 -14.74 -13.03
CA GLU A 42 7.61 -13.90 -13.00
C GLU A 42 7.80 -13.27 -11.61
N PRO A 43 9.04 -13.11 -11.12
CA PRO A 43 9.30 -12.53 -9.81
C PRO A 43 8.96 -11.05 -9.81
N VAL A 44 8.19 -10.60 -8.81
CA VAL A 44 7.87 -9.17 -8.62
C VAL A 44 8.93 -8.54 -7.73
N ILE A 45 9.76 -7.70 -8.35
CA ILE A 45 10.88 -6.99 -7.69
C ILE A 45 10.37 -5.71 -7.05
N GLY A 46 10.77 -5.43 -5.81
CA GLY A 46 10.42 -4.18 -5.13
C GLY A 46 8.98 -4.11 -4.61
N ALA A 47 8.26 -5.24 -4.56
CA ALA A 47 6.96 -5.29 -3.90
C ALA A 47 7.12 -4.97 -2.42
N ASN A 48 6.18 -4.20 -1.87
CA ASN A 48 6.18 -3.80 -0.48
C ASN A 48 5.39 -4.82 0.37
N ILE A 49 6.03 -5.38 1.38
CA ILE A 49 5.46 -6.33 2.33
C ILE A 49 5.47 -5.70 3.71
N MET A 50 4.31 -5.44 4.30
CA MET A 50 4.18 -4.80 5.60
C MET A 50 3.35 -5.65 6.57
N GLU A 51 3.67 -5.56 7.84
CA GLU A 51 2.82 -6.06 8.92
C GLU A 51 1.65 -5.07 9.14
N LYS A 52 0.41 -5.54 8.96
CA LYS A 52 -0.80 -4.70 9.05
C LYS A 52 -0.87 -3.93 10.37
N GLY A 53 -1.10 -2.61 10.27
CA GLY A 53 -1.22 -1.73 11.43
C GLY A 53 0.10 -1.34 12.10
N THR A 54 1.25 -1.66 11.48
CA THR A 54 2.58 -1.27 11.95
C THR A 54 3.40 -0.61 10.84
N THR A 55 4.57 -0.11 11.18
CA THR A 55 5.57 0.38 10.22
C THR A 55 6.63 -0.68 9.88
N ASN A 56 6.43 -1.91 10.36
CA ASN A 56 7.36 -3.01 10.13
C ASN A 56 7.13 -3.60 8.73
N GLY A 57 8.11 -3.49 7.85
CA GLY A 57 7.99 -3.96 6.48
C GLY A 57 9.33 -4.13 5.79
N VAL A 58 9.31 -4.81 4.65
CA VAL A 58 10.44 -5.03 3.74
C VAL A 58 9.97 -4.94 2.30
N ILE A 59 10.91 -4.86 1.37
CA ILE A 59 10.67 -4.98 -0.07
C ILE A 59 11.21 -6.31 -0.57
N SER A 60 10.59 -6.86 -1.64
CA SER A 60 11.08 -8.08 -2.31
C SER A 60 12.37 -7.80 -3.08
N ASP A 61 13.25 -8.79 -3.12
CA ASP A 61 14.52 -8.75 -3.84
C ASP A 61 14.36 -9.01 -5.37
N PHE A 62 15.48 -9.13 -6.09
CA PHE A 62 15.50 -9.35 -7.54
C PHE A 62 14.89 -10.67 -8.00
N ASP A 63 14.83 -11.67 -7.13
CA ASP A 63 14.21 -12.97 -7.38
C ASP A 63 12.78 -13.05 -6.81
N GLY A 64 12.27 -11.92 -6.27
CA GLY A 64 10.96 -11.80 -5.65
C GLY A 64 10.90 -12.36 -4.23
N PHE A 65 12.02 -12.70 -3.59
CA PHE A 65 12.02 -13.21 -2.22
C PHE A 65 11.96 -12.08 -1.19
N PHE A 66 11.40 -12.41 -0.05
CA PHE A 66 11.41 -11.53 1.12
C PHE A 66 11.59 -12.34 2.42
N THR A 67 12.07 -11.66 3.45
CA THR A 67 12.13 -12.18 4.82
C THR A 67 11.77 -11.07 5.79
N LEU A 68 10.77 -11.30 6.64
CA LEU A 68 10.25 -10.30 7.58
C LEU A 68 9.99 -10.95 8.94
N ASN A 69 10.35 -10.24 10.02
CA ASN A 69 10.02 -10.65 11.38
C ASN A 69 8.73 -9.95 11.80
N VAL A 70 7.68 -10.71 12.05
CA VAL A 70 6.35 -10.21 12.39
C VAL A 70 5.86 -10.77 13.71
N SER A 71 4.84 -10.16 14.28
CA SER A 71 4.16 -10.67 15.48
C SER A 71 3.42 -11.98 15.17
N SER A 72 3.37 -12.88 16.13
CA SER A 72 2.58 -14.11 16.00
C SER A 72 1.10 -13.77 15.75
N GLY A 73 0.51 -14.35 14.70
CA GLY A 73 -0.87 -14.05 14.29
C GLY A 73 -1.06 -12.75 13.51
N ALA A 74 0.02 -12.06 13.11
CA ALA A 74 -0.05 -10.87 12.28
C ALA A 74 -0.67 -11.15 10.91
N THR A 75 -1.08 -10.08 10.21
CA THR A 75 -1.49 -10.13 8.81
C THR A 75 -0.47 -9.36 7.99
N LEU A 76 0.03 -9.96 6.93
CA LEU A 76 0.87 -9.29 5.94
C LEU A 76 -0.01 -8.54 4.95
N VAL A 77 0.40 -7.34 4.61
CA VAL A 77 -0.16 -6.55 3.52
C VAL A 77 0.91 -6.48 2.44
N VAL A 78 0.59 -7.02 1.28
CA VAL A 78 1.50 -7.02 0.12
C VAL A 78 0.92 -6.10 -0.94
N SER A 79 1.71 -5.15 -1.42
CA SER A 79 1.31 -4.17 -2.41
C SER A 79 2.43 -3.89 -3.41
N TYR A 80 2.05 -3.65 -4.66
CA TYR A 80 2.96 -3.23 -5.72
C TYR A 80 2.20 -2.38 -6.74
N ILE A 81 2.89 -1.44 -7.41
CA ILE A 81 2.26 -0.56 -8.41
C ILE A 81 1.70 -1.39 -9.57
N GLY A 82 0.43 -1.19 -9.92
CA GLY A 82 -0.26 -1.91 -11.00
C GLY A 82 -0.82 -3.27 -10.58
N PHE A 83 -0.71 -3.65 -9.31
CA PHE A 83 -1.24 -4.90 -8.78
C PHE A 83 -2.21 -4.68 -7.62
N ALA A 84 -3.19 -5.55 -7.52
CA ALA A 84 -4.16 -5.54 -6.44
C ALA A 84 -3.47 -5.87 -5.10
N GLN A 85 -3.74 -5.05 -4.10
CA GLN A 85 -3.22 -5.26 -2.74
C GLN A 85 -3.82 -6.54 -2.15
N GLN A 86 -2.98 -7.37 -1.52
CA GLN A 86 -3.41 -8.60 -0.85
C GLN A 86 -3.10 -8.58 0.65
N GLU A 87 -4.04 -9.12 1.44
CA GLU A 87 -3.88 -9.33 2.87
C GLU A 87 -3.76 -10.83 3.18
N ILE A 88 -2.70 -11.23 3.84
CA ILE A 88 -2.36 -12.62 4.08
C ILE A 88 -2.15 -12.84 5.59
N PRO A 89 -3.02 -13.60 6.28
CA PRO A 89 -2.84 -13.88 7.69
C PRO A 89 -1.67 -14.85 7.92
N VAL A 90 -0.74 -14.46 8.78
CA VAL A 90 0.36 -15.30 9.24
C VAL A 90 -0.14 -16.17 10.40
N LYS A 91 -0.65 -17.33 10.07
CA LYS A 91 -1.03 -18.32 11.09
C LYS A 91 0.23 -19.10 11.53
N ASP A 92 0.25 -20.38 11.28
CA ASP A 92 1.39 -21.27 11.59
C ASP A 92 2.36 -21.42 10.41
N LYS A 93 2.04 -20.83 9.26
CA LYS A 93 2.89 -20.87 8.07
C LYS A 93 4.03 -19.87 8.20
N ARG A 94 5.23 -20.29 7.80
CA ARG A 94 6.43 -19.46 7.76
C ARG A 94 6.94 -19.20 6.35
N ASP A 95 6.52 -20.04 5.40
CA ASP A 95 6.88 -19.94 4.00
C ASP A 95 5.63 -19.63 3.17
N PHE A 96 5.72 -18.57 2.35
CA PHE A 96 4.62 -18.06 1.54
C PHE A 96 5.03 -18.02 0.06
N VAL A 97 4.10 -18.42 -0.80
CA VAL A 97 4.15 -18.11 -2.23
C VAL A 97 2.95 -17.23 -2.51
N ILE A 98 3.22 -15.98 -2.87
CA ILE A 98 2.23 -14.93 -3.06
C ILE A 98 2.18 -14.62 -4.55
N ARG A 99 1.00 -14.77 -5.15
CA ARG A 99 0.78 -14.39 -6.53
C ARG A 99 -0.06 -13.12 -6.54
N LEU A 100 0.48 -12.05 -7.10
CA LEU A 100 -0.22 -10.79 -7.28
C LEU A 100 -1.01 -10.82 -8.58
N ALA A 101 -2.27 -10.39 -8.53
CA ALA A 101 -3.09 -10.15 -9.70
C ALA A 101 -2.94 -8.70 -10.15
N GLU A 102 -2.95 -8.46 -11.46
CA GLU A 102 -2.94 -7.10 -11.99
C GLU A 102 -4.22 -6.36 -11.56
N ASP A 103 -4.04 -5.12 -11.14
CA ASP A 103 -5.15 -4.24 -10.79
C ASP A 103 -5.66 -3.51 -12.03
N SER A 104 -6.65 -4.09 -12.68
CA SER A 104 -7.30 -3.49 -13.85
C SER A 104 -8.15 -2.25 -13.52
N GLU A 105 -8.39 -1.95 -12.23
CA GLU A 105 -9.17 -0.77 -11.84
C GLU A 105 -8.36 0.52 -11.68
N THR A 106 -7.02 0.46 -11.65
CA THR A 106 -6.16 1.64 -11.50
C THR A 106 -6.09 2.54 -12.74
N LEU A 107 -6.77 2.21 -13.83
CA LEU A 107 -6.90 3.07 -15.02
C LEU A 107 -8.02 4.12 -14.93
N ASN A 108 -8.64 4.30 -13.79
CA ASN A 108 -9.41 5.53 -13.53
C ASN A 108 -8.42 6.67 -13.31
N GLU A 109 -7.96 7.24 -14.41
CA GLU A 109 -7.12 8.44 -14.49
C GLU A 109 -7.74 9.52 -13.59
N VAL A 110 -7.11 9.75 -12.43
CA VAL A 110 -7.47 10.88 -11.58
C VAL A 110 -6.96 12.12 -12.28
N VAL A 111 -7.81 12.75 -13.07
CA VAL A 111 -7.53 14.10 -13.59
C VAL A 111 -7.56 15.05 -12.40
N VAL A 112 -6.40 15.37 -11.88
CA VAL A 112 -6.23 16.41 -10.85
C VAL A 112 -6.43 17.75 -11.54
N ILE A 113 -7.68 18.22 -11.56
CA ILE A 113 -7.98 19.62 -11.87
C ILE A 113 -7.71 20.38 -10.57
N GLY A 114 -6.81 21.38 -10.62
CA GLY A 114 -6.40 22.15 -9.46
C GLY A 114 -7.59 22.54 -8.55
N TYR A 115 -7.47 22.21 -7.24
CA TYR A 115 -8.48 22.39 -6.21
C TYR A 115 -9.75 21.52 -6.36
N GLY A 116 -9.63 20.20 -6.22
CA GLY A 116 -10.74 19.27 -6.06
C GLY A 116 -10.64 18.06 -7.00
N SER A 117 -10.77 16.88 -6.44
CA SER A 117 -10.91 15.64 -7.21
C SER A 117 -12.34 15.52 -7.75
N ALA A 118 -12.55 15.85 -9.01
CA ALA A 118 -13.82 15.60 -9.69
C ALA A 118 -13.71 14.31 -10.51
N ARG A 119 -14.61 13.36 -10.28
CA ARG A 119 -14.73 12.15 -11.10
C ARG A 119 -15.14 12.50 -12.53
N LYS A 120 -14.56 11.86 -13.54
CA LYS A 120 -14.79 12.06 -14.98
C LYS A 120 -16.29 12.01 -15.40
N ARG A 121 -17.17 11.54 -14.54
CA ARG A 121 -18.62 11.49 -14.77
C ARG A 121 -19.32 12.85 -14.63
N ASP A 122 -18.69 13.82 -13.96
CA ASP A 122 -19.31 15.12 -13.70
C ASP A 122 -18.92 16.18 -14.73
N LEU A 123 -18.10 15.81 -15.74
CA LEU A 123 -17.63 16.69 -16.81
C LEU A 123 -18.45 16.60 -18.10
N THR A 124 -19.69 16.12 -18.05
CA THR A 124 -20.59 16.05 -19.22
C THR A 124 -21.12 17.42 -19.68
N GLY A 125 -20.50 18.52 -19.31
CA GLY A 125 -21.03 19.85 -19.58
C GLY A 125 -20.22 20.79 -20.47
N ALA A 126 -18.98 20.53 -20.87
CA ALA A 126 -18.23 21.49 -21.71
C ALA A 126 -16.93 20.91 -22.31
N VAL A 127 -16.94 19.75 -22.90
CA VAL A 127 -15.89 19.39 -23.84
C VAL A 127 -16.39 19.66 -25.23
N MET A 128 -16.10 20.84 -25.74
CA MET A 128 -16.24 21.14 -27.17
C MET A 128 -15.30 20.19 -27.91
N GLN A 129 -15.85 19.15 -28.50
CA GLN A 129 -15.15 18.28 -29.42
C GLN A 129 -14.91 19.11 -30.71
N VAL A 130 -13.71 19.68 -30.81
CA VAL A 130 -13.24 20.26 -32.08
C VAL A 130 -13.10 19.10 -33.05
N LYS A 131 -14.10 18.90 -33.89
CA LYS A 131 -14.05 17.94 -35.00
C LYS A 131 -12.88 18.37 -35.90
N SER A 132 -11.96 17.43 -36.19
CA SER A 132 -10.84 17.55 -37.13
C SER A 132 -11.24 18.04 -38.55
N ALA A 133 -12.50 18.15 -38.84
CA ALA A 133 -13.03 18.67 -40.13
C ALA A 133 -12.92 20.20 -40.29
N GLN A 134 -12.51 20.96 -39.23
CA GLN A 134 -12.34 22.41 -39.33
C GLN A 134 -10.88 22.84 -39.61
N LEU A 135 -9.95 21.93 -39.61
CA LEU A 135 -8.54 22.22 -39.90
C LEU A 135 -8.16 22.01 -41.38
N GLU A 136 -9.09 21.52 -42.21
CA GLU A 136 -8.84 21.21 -43.63
C GLU A 136 -9.10 22.39 -44.60
N ASN A 137 -9.57 23.55 -44.09
CA ASN A 137 -9.90 24.70 -44.92
C ASN A 137 -8.99 25.90 -44.77
N GLU A 138 -7.86 25.79 -44.10
CA GLU A 138 -6.77 26.80 -44.21
C GLU A 138 -5.84 26.35 -45.32
N SER A 139 -6.09 26.93 -46.51
CA SER A 139 -5.29 26.73 -47.71
C SER A 139 -3.81 27.17 -47.45
N PRO A 140 -2.83 26.43 -47.99
CA PRO A 140 -1.41 26.67 -47.79
C PRO A 140 -0.86 27.95 -48.51
N SER A 141 -1.76 28.82 -49.01
CA SER A 141 -1.39 30.05 -49.71
C SER A 141 -0.87 31.15 -48.78
N SER A 142 -1.16 31.12 -47.48
CA SER A 142 -0.72 32.21 -46.57
C SER A 142 0.71 32.07 -46.06
N MET A 143 1.36 30.92 -46.23
CA MET A 143 2.77 30.74 -45.82
C MET A 143 3.77 31.30 -46.86
N GLN A 144 3.38 31.35 -48.13
CA GLN A 144 4.25 31.90 -49.16
C GLN A 144 4.25 33.44 -49.22
N ASP A 145 3.21 34.10 -48.75
CA ASP A 145 3.14 35.54 -48.69
C ASP A 145 3.95 36.15 -47.53
N LEU A 146 4.13 35.38 -46.42
CA LEU A 146 4.96 35.83 -45.29
C LEU A 146 6.47 35.78 -45.58
N LEU A 147 6.90 35.02 -46.59
CA LEU A 147 8.33 34.92 -46.97
C LEU A 147 8.74 35.91 -48.07
N ARG A 148 7.78 36.67 -48.63
CA ARG A 148 8.05 37.68 -49.66
C ARG A 148 8.18 39.12 -49.14
N ALA A 149 7.97 39.34 -47.87
CA ALA A 149 7.99 40.68 -47.25
C ALA A 149 9.28 40.96 -46.46
N ASN A 150 10.41 40.33 -46.84
CA ASN A 150 11.73 40.68 -46.28
C ASN A 150 12.77 40.71 -47.37
#